data_1a684ac4201a3104bdb0ae82219dffa7
#
_entry.id   1a684ac4201a3104bdb0ae82219dffa7
#
_cell.length_a   1.000
_cell.length_b   1.000
_cell.length_c   1.000
_cell.angle_alpha   90.00
_cell.angle_beta   90.00
_cell.angle_gamma   90.00
#
_symmetry.space_group_name_H-M   'P 1'
#
loop_
_entity.id
_entity.type
_entity.pdbx_description
1 polymer ?
#
loop_
_entity_poly.entity_id
_entity_poly.type
_entity_poly.pdbx_seq_one_letter_code
_entity_poly.pdbx_strand_id
1 'polypeptide(L)'
;MGFRIRKSIMVAPGLRLNLSKTGIGTSLGGNYGRVSVHSSGRDTFSTRTGIPGITYMRSIKRHPEPAGARQQAGTSPPPPPPLPEEFKRKKPGMFAKAGEKALYEAVIKQNRTMARAAGDEYPDVRLAGYTLAGLWMMEDDPGQAITLLQWVMDSDDDPATDAFVQQYLRTSVELGLAEGVSVELPICTEAVGLSLAELMQEAGRIDDAIHLVEGMEPTGSTAVSLAELYVLEGEWQQVIALTDGLANGDDATALLLAYRGVAFREAGVPDAALEAFKMALRAPSRSAQVRHLALIERARTLAAMGRKAGARRDVGKVLAEDSTNAVAQALSEELSA
;
A
#
# COMPACT_ATOMS: atom_id res chain seq x y z
N MET A 1 -16.73 -0.41 -5.46
CA MET A 1 -15.44 -1.06 -5.12
C MET A 1 -14.99 -0.46 -3.81
N GLY A 2 -14.74 -1.25 -2.78
CA GLY A 2 -14.43 -0.73 -1.45
C GLY A 2 -12.94 -0.81 -1.22
N PHE A 3 -12.33 0.32 -0.93
CA PHE A 3 -10.95 0.41 -0.48
C PHE A 3 -10.74 -0.44 0.79
N ARG A 4 -9.65 -1.18 0.86
CA ARG A 4 -9.20 -1.87 2.05
C ARG A 4 -8.04 -1.09 2.65
N ILE A 5 -8.35 -0.22 3.60
CA ILE A 5 -7.34 0.36 4.46
C ILE A 5 -6.72 -0.77 5.29
N ARG A 6 -5.42 -0.97 5.15
CA ARG A 6 -4.63 -1.81 6.05
C ARG A 6 -3.94 -0.91 7.05
N LYS A 7 -4.45 -0.86 8.26
CA LYS A 7 -3.80 -0.15 9.34
C LYS A 7 -2.56 -0.92 9.78
N SER A 8 -1.39 -0.32 9.63
CA SER A 8 -0.14 -0.82 10.19
C SER A 8 0.31 0.11 11.30
N ILE A 9 0.24 -0.36 12.54
CA ILE A 9 0.67 0.39 13.72
C ILE A 9 2.03 -0.15 14.14
N MET A 10 3.05 0.70 14.20
CA MET A 10 4.35 0.33 14.75
C MET A 10 4.26 0.30 16.28
N VAL A 11 4.25 -0.89 16.85
CA VAL A 11 4.15 -1.11 18.30
C VAL A 11 5.50 -0.98 18.98
N ALA A 12 6.58 -1.33 18.25
CA ALA A 12 7.97 -1.19 18.69
C ALA A 12 8.88 -1.15 17.45
N PRO A 13 10.16 -0.72 17.60
CA PRO A 13 11.10 -0.78 16.49
C PRO A 13 11.15 -2.18 15.87
N GLY A 14 10.79 -2.29 14.59
CA GLY A 14 10.72 -3.56 13.86
C GLY A 14 9.44 -4.39 14.07
N LEU A 15 8.57 -4.05 15.04
CA LEU A 15 7.31 -4.75 15.29
C LEU A 15 6.13 -3.89 14.83
N ARG A 16 5.34 -4.39 13.87
CA ARG A 16 4.12 -3.76 13.38
C ARG A 16 2.91 -4.65 13.62
N LEU A 17 1.81 -4.02 14.00
CA LEU A 17 0.49 -4.62 14.05
C LEU A 17 -0.28 -4.19 12.81
N ASN A 18 -0.69 -5.15 11.99
CA ASN A 18 -1.46 -4.91 10.78
C ASN A 18 -2.93 -5.25 11.06
N LEU A 19 -3.80 -4.26 11.00
CA LEU A 19 -5.24 -4.43 11.15
C LEU A 19 -5.88 -4.42 9.76
N SER A 20 -6.69 -5.42 9.46
CA SER A 20 -7.48 -5.47 8.23
C SER A 20 -8.87 -6.00 8.54
N LYS A 21 -9.85 -5.74 7.67
CA LYS A 21 -11.21 -6.30 7.80
C LYS A 21 -11.24 -7.84 7.85
N THR A 22 -10.16 -8.50 7.40
CA THR A 22 -10.04 -9.97 7.36
C THR A 22 -9.23 -10.55 8.51
N GLY A 23 -8.73 -9.72 9.43
CA GLY A 23 -8.01 -10.18 10.62
C GLY A 23 -6.86 -9.29 11.05
N ILE A 24 -6.26 -9.66 12.18
CA ILE A 24 -5.12 -8.98 12.78
C ILE A 24 -3.86 -9.76 12.40
N GLY A 25 -2.85 -9.06 11.89
CA GLY A 25 -1.54 -9.61 11.63
C GLY A 25 -0.46 -8.87 12.41
N THR A 26 0.59 -9.58 12.80
CA THR A 26 1.80 -8.98 13.35
C THR A 26 2.95 -9.18 12.38
N SER A 27 3.75 -8.16 12.17
CA SER A 27 4.99 -8.27 11.40
C SER A 27 6.18 -7.84 12.23
N LEU A 28 7.22 -8.66 12.20
CA LEU A 28 8.51 -8.39 12.83
C LEU A 28 9.58 -8.34 11.74
N GLY A 29 10.34 -7.28 11.66
CA GLY A 29 11.41 -7.18 10.67
C GLY A 29 12.19 -5.87 10.71
N GLY A 30 13.34 -5.88 10.06
CA GLY A 30 14.26 -4.77 9.91
C GLY A 30 14.81 -4.67 8.49
N ASN A 31 15.93 -3.97 8.32
CA ASN A 31 16.52 -3.67 7.00
C ASN A 31 16.85 -4.88 6.12
N TYR A 32 16.91 -6.10 6.66
CA TYR A 32 17.31 -7.31 5.93
C TYR A 32 16.17 -8.31 5.69
N GLY A 33 15.03 -8.18 6.38
CA GLY A 33 13.90 -9.07 6.20
C GLY A 33 12.77 -8.83 7.18
N ARG A 34 11.57 -9.29 6.81
CA ARG A 34 10.36 -9.18 7.60
C ARG A 34 9.62 -10.52 7.64
N VAL A 35 9.13 -10.90 8.80
CA VAL A 35 8.20 -12.01 9.01
C VAL A 35 6.86 -11.42 9.39
N SER A 36 5.80 -11.76 8.67
CA SER A 36 4.44 -11.35 8.99
C SER A 36 3.60 -12.58 9.26
N VAL A 37 2.91 -12.56 10.39
CA VAL A 37 1.98 -13.63 10.84
C VAL A 37 0.58 -13.04 10.83
N HIS A 38 -0.37 -13.68 10.15
CA HIS A 38 -1.73 -13.22 10.05
C HIS A 38 -2.70 -14.19 10.70
N SER A 39 -3.73 -13.68 11.41
CA SER A 39 -4.76 -14.51 12.08
C SER A 39 -5.54 -15.42 11.13
N SER A 40 -5.51 -15.11 9.80
CA SER A 40 -6.09 -15.97 8.77
C SER A 40 -5.23 -17.19 8.39
N GLY A 41 -4.13 -17.47 9.11
CA GLY A 41 -3.26 -18.64 8.89
C GLY A 41 -2.29 -18.50 7.72
N ARG A 42 -2.04 -17.29 7.23
CA ARG A 42 -1.06 -17.01 6.18
C ARG A 42 0.14 -16.27 6.78
N ASP A 43 1.29 -16.92 6.79
CA ASP A 43 2.55 -16.31 7.21
C ASP A 43 3.34 -15.90 5.97
N THR A 44 3.92 -14.72 5.97
CA THR A 44 4.78 -14.24 4.88
C THR A 44 6.17 -13.91 5.42
N PHE A 45 7.18 -14.34 4.71
CA PHE A 45 8.57 -13.98 4.93
C PHE A 45 9.04 -13.14 3.75
N SER A 46 9.58 -11.96 4.01
CA SER A 46 10.20 -11.11 3.00
C SER A 46 11.65 -10.80 3.38
N THR A 47 12.56 -10.85 2.43
CA THR A 47 13.97 -10.47 2.62
C THR A 47 14.43 -9.59 1.46
N ARG A 48 15.24 -8.59 1.76
CA ARG A 48 15.91 -7.76 0.74
C ARG A 48 17.05 -8.54 0.11
N THR A 49 17.11 -8.56 -1.21
CA THR A 49 18.13 -9.29 -1.98
C THR A 49 19.45 -8.52 -2.13
N GLY A 50 19.58 -7.33 -1.52
CA GLY A 50 20.75 -6.46 -1.68
C GLY A 50 20.75 -5.62 -2.96
N ILE A 51 19.78 -5.78 -3.83
CA ILE A 51 19.57 -4.97 -5.02
C ILE A 51 18.45 -3.96 -4.73
N PRO A 52 18.65 -2.65 -4.95
CA PRO A 52 17.63 -1.65 -4.73
C PRO A 52 16.34 -1.99 -5.49
N GLY A 53 15.20 -2.03 -4.78
CA GLY A 53 13.88 -2.33 -5.38
C GLY A 53 13.52 -3.81 -5.50
N ILE A 54 14.39 -4.76 -5.13
CA ILE A 54 14.06 -6.19 -5.20
C ILE A 54 13.92 -6.79 -3.80
N THR A 55 12.71 -7.27 -3.49
CA THR A 55 12.38 -7.99 -2.25
C THR A 55 11.92 -9.40 -2.59
N TYR A 56 12.50 -10.41 -1.94
CA TYR A 56 12.02 -11.78 -2.04
C TYR A 56 10.93 -12.03 -1.00
N MET A 57 9.74 -12.46 -1.45
CA MET A 57 8.63 -12.82 -0.58
C MET A 57 8.28 -14.30 -0.70
N ARG A 58 8.14 -14.99 0.42
CA ARG A 58 7.65 -16.36 0.50
C ARG A 58 6.45 -16.42 1.44
N SER A 59 5.31 -16.88 0.92
CA SER A 59 4.11 -17.14 1.72
C SER A 59 4.06 -18.62 2.14
N ILE A 60 3.82 -18.87 3.42
CA ILE A 60 3.67 -20.20 4.00
C ILE A 60 2.23 -20.28 4.52
N LYS A 61 1.44 -21.21 3.97
CA LYS A 61 0.11 -21.53 4.53
C LYS A 61 0.30 -22.51 5.69
N ARG A 62 -0.24 -22.20 6.86
CA ARG A 62 -0.39 -23.20 7.93
C ARG A 62 -1.51 -24.15 7.54
N HIS A 63 -1.24 -25.44 7.52
CA HIS A 63 -2.30 -26.45 7.52
C HIS A 63 -3.05 -26.34 8.85
N PRO A 64 -4.40 -26.42 8.88
CA PRO A 64 -5.13 -26.54 10.12
C PRO A 64 -4.74 -27.86 10.77
N GLU A 65 -4.18 -27.80 11.98
CA GLU A 65 -4.02 -28.99 12.81
C GLU A 65 -5.39 -29.58 13.17
N PRO A 66 -5.56 -30.89 13.14
CA PRO A 66 -6.80 -31.52 13.59
C PRO A 66 -7.05 -31.19 15.07
N ALA A 67 -8.25 -30.78 15.37
CA ALA A 67 -8.71 -30.46 16.71
C ALA A 67 -8.60 -31.69 17.62
N GLY A 68 -7.55 -31.78 18.44
CA GLY A 68 -7.37 -32.94 19.34
C GLY A 68 -6.06 -32.99 20.11
N ALA A 69 -5.50 -31.89 20.57
CA ALA A 69 -4.47 -31.93 21.60
C ALA A 69 -4.62 -30.72 22.54
N ARG A 70 -5.47 -30.88 23.53
CA ARG A 70 -5.43 -30.00 24.70
C ARG A 70 -4.31 -30.49 25.64
N GLN A 71 -3.65 -29.49 26.23
CA GLN A 71 -2.81 -29.48 27.40
C GLN A 71 -1.31 -29.70 27.21
N GLN A 72 -0.58 -28.56 27.27
CA GLN A 72 0.33 -28.36 28.40
C GLN A 72 0.55 -26.86 28.61
N ALA A 73 0.28 -26.44 29.83
CA ALA A 73 0.45 -25.10 30.34
C ALA A 73 1.95 -24.78 30.51
N GLY A 74 2.30 -23.52 30.23
CA GLY A 74 3.36 -22.84 30.94
C GLY A 74 4.75 -22.91 30.35
N THR A 75 4.98 -22.28 29.22
CA THR A 75 6.22 -21.52 29.01
C THR A 75 5.88 -20.29 28.25
N SER A 76 6.05 -19.12 28.86
CA SER A 76 6.01 -17.83 28.19
C SER A 76 6.94 -17.92 26.96
N PRO A 77 6.54 -17.37 25.81
CA PRO A 77 7.47 -17.31 24.67
C PRO A 77 8.78 -16.66 25.13
N PRO A 78 9.94 -17.15 24.67
CA PRO A 78 11.22 -16.55 25.02
C PRO A 78 11.16 -15.05 24.70
N PRO A 79 11.75 -14.19 25.54
CA PRO A 79 11.80 -12.76 25.26
C PRO A 79 12.38 -12.55 23.85
N PRO A 80 11.85 -11.60 23.07
CA PRO A 80 12.39 -11.32 21.75
C PRO A 80 13.90 -11.03 21.89
N PRO A 81 14.72 -11.50 20.93
CA PRO A 81 16.16 -11.25 20.96
C PRO A 81 16.40 -9.75 21.10
N PRO A 82 17.42 -9.31 21.88
CA PRO A 82 17.71 -7.90 22.03
C PRO A 82 17.95 -7.29 20.65
N LEU A 83 17.28 -6.15 20.39
CA LEU A 83 17.47 -5.42 19.13
C LEU A 83 18.96 -5.10 18.96
N PRO A 84 19.50 -5.28 17.73
CA PRO A 84 20.86 -4.87 17.42
C PRO A 84 21.10 -3.41 17.87
N GLU A 85 22.30 -3.09 18.34
CA GLU A 85 22.61 -1.73 18.84
C GLU A 85 22.37 -0.62 17.80
N GLU A 86 22.39 -0.97 16.53
CA GLU A 86 22.08 -0.08 15.39
C GLU A 86 20.65 0.47 15.41
N PHE A 87 19.72 -0.15 16.16
CA PHE A 87 18.33 0.30 16.29
C PHE A 87 18.06 1.21 17.48
N LYS A 88 19.06 1.54 18.29
CA LYS A 88 18.89 2.54 19.35
C LYS A 88 18.67 3.91 18.70
N ARG A 89 17.47 4.47 18.87
CA ARG A 89 17.19 5.84 18.41
C ARG A 89 18.17 6.80 19.06
N LYS A 90 18.83 7.61 18.25
CA LYS A 90 19.65 8.70 18.75
C LYS A 90 18.75 9.67 19.51
N LYS A 91 19.10 10.01 20.74
CA LYS A 91 18.32 10.98 21.54
C LYS A 91 18.87 12.38 21.29
N PRO A 92 18.02 13.43 21.35
CA PRO A 92 18.49 14.79 21.35
C PRO A 92 19.52 15.03 22.48
N GLY A 93 20.62 15.67 22.13
CA GLY A 93 21.64 16.02 23.08
C GLY A 93 21.16 17.07 24.10
N MET A 94 21.97 17.33 25.15
CA MET A 94 21.64 18.34 26.14
C MET A 94 21.47 19.74 25.52
N PHE A 95 22.23 20.04 24.48
CA PHE A 95 22.22 21.32 23.74
C PHE A 95 21.30 21.33 22.52
N ALA A 96 20.50 20.27 22.30
CA ALA A 96 19.52 20.25 21.22
C ALA A 96 18.48 21.34 21.40
N LYS A 97 17.97 21.89 20.29
CA LYS A 97 16.96 22.95 20.30
C LYS A 97 15.67 22.51 20.99
N ALA A 98 14.87 23.46 21.45
CA ALA A 98 13.60 23.17 22.13
C ALA A 98 12.62 22.42 21.21
N GLY A 99 12.48 22.85 19.95
CA GLY A 99 11.62 22.18 18.96
C GLY A 99 12.05 20.74 18.70
N GLU A 100 13.35 20.49 18.56
CA GLU A 100 13.90 19.15 18.39
C GLU A 100 13.57 18.21 19.57
N LYS A 101 13.66 18.71 20.81
CA LYS A 101 13.27 17.95 22.01
C LYS A 101 11.77 17.70 22.06
N ALA A 102 10.95 18.72 21.78
CA ALA A 102 9.49 18.63 21.79
C ALA A 102 8.98 17.63 20.73
N LEU A 103 9.50 17.72 19.50
CA LEU A 103 9.10 16.80 18.44
C LEU A 103 9.62 15.37 18.69
N TYR A 104 10.83 15.22 19.26
CA TYR A 104 11.33 13.91 19.64
C TYR A 104 10.47 13.25 20.72
N GLU A 105 9.97 14.02 21.70
CA GLU A 105 9.04 13.51 22.71
C GLU A 105 7.71 13.06 22.07
N ALA A 106 7.19 13.83 21.12
CA ALA A 106 6.01 13.45 20.34
C ALA A 106 6.21 12.13 19.59
N VAL A 107 7.40 11.93 18.98
CA VAL A 107 7.76 10.69 18.28
C VAL A 107 7.83 9.50 19.24
N ILE A 108 8.43 9.66 20.41
CA ILE A 108 8.51 8.57 21.41
C ILE A 108 7.13 8.19 21.92
N LYS A 109 6.25 9.17 22.14
CA LYS A 109 4.88 8.97 22.61
C LYS A 109 3.90 8.60 21.47
N GLN A 110 4.35 8.66 20.23
CA GLN A 110 3.49 8.51 19.02
C GLN A 110 2.26 9.40 19.08
N ASN A 111 2.46 10.65 19.53
CA ASN A 111 1.37 11.58 19.79
C ASN A 111 1.28 12.65 18.70
N ARG A 112 0.27 12.49 17.84
CA ARG A 112 0.01 13.39 16.71
C ARG A 112 -0.24 14.84 17.12
N THR A 113 -0.97 15.06 18.23
CA THR A 113 -1.25 16.40 18.73
C THR A 113 0.02 17.10 19.21
N MET A 114 0.91 16.36 19.88
CA MET A 114 2.21 16.89 20.29
C MET A 114 3.10 17.18 19.08
N ALA A 115 3.08 16.32 18.05
CA ALA A 115 3.85 16.54 16.82
C ALA A 115 3.39 17.81 16.10
N ARG A 116 2.07 18.00 15.97
CA ARG A 116 1.48 19.23 15.43
C ARG A 116 1.87 20.45 16.27
N ALA A 117 1.68 20.39 17.58
CA ALA A 117 2.00 21.51 18.47
C ALA A 117 3.49 21.91 18.39
N ALA A 118 4.39 20.93 18.27
CA ALA A 118 5.81 21.21 18.04
C ALA A 118 6.06 21.95 16.72
N GLY A 119 5.35 21.56 15.65
CA GLY A 119 5.42 22.27 14.36
C GLY A 119 4.83 23.68 14.41
N ASP A 120 3.73 23.88 15.16
CA ASP A 120 3.10 25.18 15.34
C ASP A 120 4.03 26.14 16.10
N GLU A 121 4.67 25.66 17.17
CA GLU A 121 5.50 26.47 18.07
C GLU A 121 6.93 26.70 17.56
N TYR A 122 7.53 25.70 16.90
CA TYR A 122 8.95 25.73 16.53
C TYR A 122 9.14 25.61 15.00
N PRO A 123 9.50 26.74 14.31
CA PRO A 123 9.69 26.74 12.85
C PRO A 123 10.77 25.77 12.34
N ASP A 124 11.77 25.49 13.16
CA ASP A 124 12.90 24.60 12.81
C ASP A 124 12.55 23.10 12.77
N VAL A 125 11.37 22.71 13.22
CA VAL A 125 10.84 21.34 13.15
C VAL A 125 9.44 21.28 12.53
N ARG A 126 8.98 22.39 11.93
CA ARG A 126 7.61 22.48 11.38
C ARG A 126 7.35 21.46 10.29
N LEU A 127 8.28 21.33 9.35
CA LEU A 127 8.15 20.38 8.24
C LEU A 127 8.00 18.95 8.77
N ALA A 128 8.90 18.49 9.61
CA ALA A 128 8.84 17.16 10.21
C ALA A 128 7.62 17.00 11.12
N GLY A 129 7.27 18.03 11.91
CA GLY A 129 6.12 18.02 12.82
C GLY A 129 4.79 17.86 12.09
N TYR A 130 4.57 18.63 11.02
CA TYR A 130 3.35 18.56 10.21
C TYR A 130 3.28 17.28 9.38
N THR A 131 4.39 16.84 8.82
CA THR A 131 4.47 15.54 8.11
C THR A 131 4.04 14.40 9.03
N LEU A 132 4.64 14.30 10.23
CA LEU A 132 4.31 13.24 11.18
C LEU A 132 2.87 13.34 11.69
N ALA A 133 2.43 14.54 12.05
CA ALA A 133 1.08 14.76 12.54
C ALA A 133 0.04 14.40 11.47
N GLY A 134 0.24 14.85 10.23
CA GLY A 134 -0.64 14.55 9.11
C GLY A 134 -0.74 13.05 8.84
N LEU A 135 0.39 12.35 8.70
CA LEU A 135 0.42 10.90 8.48
C LEU A 135 -0.21 10.11 9.64
N TRP A 136 -0.10 10.59 10.88
CA TRP A 136 -0.71 9.93 12.04
C TRP A 136 -2.19 10.28 12.26
N MET A 137 -2.69 11.32 11.62
CA MET A 137 -4.10 11.75 11.71
C MET A 137 -4.99 11.17 10.60
N MET A 138 -4.43 10.55 9.57
CA MET A 138 -5.16 10.12 8.37
C MET A 138 -6.48 9.39 8.67
N GLU A 139 -6.49 8.50 9.68
CA GLU A 139 -7.68 7.72 10.02
C GLU A 139 -8.62 8.42 11.00
N ASP A 140 -8.06 9.15 11.97
CA ASP A 140 -8.85 9.69 13.08
C ASP A 140 -9.36 11.12 12.84
N ASP A 141 -8.63 11.89 12.01
CA ASP A 141 -8.97 13.26 11.64
C ASP A 141 -8.47 13.57 10.23
N PRO A 142 -9.11 12.98 9.20
CA PRO A 142 -8.68 13.15 7.81
C PRO A 142 -8.71 14.61 7.34
N GLY A 143 -9.59 15.44 7.88
CA GLY A 143 -9.66 16.85 7.54
C GLY A 143 -8.43 17.63 7.99
N GLN A 144 -7.94 17.39 9.21
CA GLN A 144 -6.68 17.95 9.66
C GLN A 144 -5.47 17.33 8.95
N ALA A 145 -5.50 16.04 8.69
CA ALA A 145 -4.44 15.36 7.93
C ALA A 145 -4.27 16.00 6.55
N ILE A 146 -5.36 16.21 5.79
CA ILE A 146 -5.33 16.91 4.50
C ILE A 146 -4.69 18.30 4.66
N THR A 147 -5.11 19.07 5.66
CA THR A 147 -4.60 20.44 5.87
C THR A 147 -3.08 20.44 6.12
N LEU A 148 -2.59 19.53 6.95
CA LEU A 148 -1.17 19.46 7.30
C LEU A 148 -0.32 18.93 6.14
N LEU A 149 -0.78 17.85 5.47
CA LEU A 149 -0.05 17.28 4.35
C LEU A 149 -0.07 18.20 3.12
N GLN A 150 -1.18 18.92 2.89
CA GLN A 150 -1.23 19.97 1.86
C GLN A 150 -0.19 21.07 2.13
N TRP A 151 -0.11 21.55 3.38
CA TRP A 151 0.91 22.53 3.75
C TRP A 151 2.34 22.00 3.47
N VAL A 152 2.60 20.71 3.74
CA VAL A 152 3.91 20.09 3.43
C VAL A 152 4.16 20.08 1.93
N MET A 153 3.17 19.71 1.11
CA MET A 153 3.31 19.73 -0.35
C MET A 153 3.52 21.13 -0.91
N ASP A 154 2.84 22.14 -0.33
CA ASP A 154 2.94 23.54 -0.75
C ASP A 154 4.26 24.21 -0.29
N SER A 155 5.02 23.59 0.61
CA SER A 155 6.27 24.15 1.13
C SER A 155 7.45 24.03 0.18
N ASP A 156 7.35 23.24 -0.88
CA ASP A 156 8.43 22.88 -1.81
C ASP A 156 9.65 22.18 -1.16
N ASP A 157 9.56 21.88 0.14
CA ASP A 157 10.63 21.22 0.90
C ASP A 157 10.37 19.70 0.98
N ASP A 158 11.38 18.89 0.67
CA ASP A 158 11.28 17.43 0.82
C ASP A 158 11.51 17.02 2.29
N PRO A 159 10.51 16.40 2.96
CA PRO A 159 10.69 15.86 4.30
C PRO A 159 11.89 14.93 4.46
N ALA A 160 12.32 14.24 3.39
CA ALA A 160 13.50 13.39 3.44
C ALA A 160 14.79 14.17 3.68
N THR A 161 14.83 15.45 3.34
CA THR A 161 15.98 16.33 3.56
C THR A 161 15.97 17.04 4.90
N ASP A 162 14.84 16.99 5.62
CA ASP A 162 14.70 17.61 6.93
C ASP A 162 15.69 17.04 7.96
N ALA A 163 16.37 17.91 8.68
CA ALA A 163 17.42 17.52 9.63
C ALA A 163 16.90 16.61 10.75
N PHE A 164 15.68 16.86 11.24
CA PHE A 164 15.04 16.03 12.27
C PHE A 164 14.71 14.65 11.73
N VAL A 165 14.13 14.59 10.50
CA VAL A 165 13.80 13.33 9.81
C VAL A 165 15.06 12.49 9.63
N GLN A 166 16.13 13.07 9.08
CA GLN A 166 17.41 12.38 8.83
C GLN A 166 18.06 11.88 10.11
N GLN A 167 17.98 12.66 11.18
CA GLN A 167 18.67 12.36 12.42
C GLN A 167 17.93 11.39 13.33
N TYR A 168 16.60 11.48 13.40
CA TYR A 168 15.80 10.78 14.40
C TYR A 168 14.77 9.81 13.81
N LEU A 169 14.41 9.94 12.53
CA LEU A 169 13.39 9.12 11.90
C LEU A 169 14.01 8.16 10.88
N ARG A 170 14.22 6.92 11.30
CA ARG A 170 14.54 5.80 10.39
C ARG A 170 13.30 4.93 10.22
N THR A 171 12.26 5.51 9.65
CA THR A 171 10.98 4.85 9.46
C THR A 171 10.52 5.02 8.02
N SER A 172 9.68 4.09 7.58
CA SER A 172 9.01 4.12 6.28
C SER A 172 7.50 4.14 6.49
N VAL A 173 6.81 4.64 5.50
CA VAL A 173 5.36 4.61 5.39
C VAL A 173 5.01 3.46 4.44
N GLU A 174 4.10 2.57 4.85
CA GLU A 174 3.55 1.54 3.96
C GLU A 174 2.22 2.06 3.43
N LEU A 175 2.17 2.29 2.14
CA LEU A 175 1.00 2.78 1.42
C LEU A 175 0.42 1.65 0.57
N GLY A 176 -0.89 1.41 0.69
CA GLY A 176 -1.63 0.58 -0.25
C GLY A 176 -2.03 1.44 -1.43
N LEU A 177 -1.40 1.27 -2.58
CA LEU A 177 -1.70 2.08 -3.77
C LEU A 177 -2.97 1.62 -4.48
N ALA A 178 -3.18 0.31 -4.54
CA ALA A 178 -4.34 -0.30 -5.17
C ALA A 178 -4.49 -1.75 -4.71
N GLU A 179 -5.51 -2.48 -5.16
CA GLU A 179 -5.76 -3.86 -4.75
C GLU A 179 -4.57 -4.78 -5.10
N GLY A 180 -3.85 -5.21 -4.06
CA GLY A 180 -2.71 -6.12 -4.16
C GLY A 180 -1.36 -5.45 -4.44
N VAL A 181 -1.32 -4.14 -4.55
CA VAL A 181 -0.09 -3.36 -4.70
C VAL A 181 0.08 -2.43 -3.52
N SER A 182 1.19 -2.58 -2.80
CA SER A 182 1.61 -1.67 -1.74
C SER A 182 3.08 -1.29 -1.94
N VAL A 183 3.42 -0.10 -1.49
CA VAL A 183 4.79 0.42 -1.52
C VAL A 183 5.23 0.78 -0.11
N GLU A 184 6.50 0.56 0.18
CA GLU A 184 7.13 1.04 1.41
C GLU A 184 8.10 2.17 1.04
N LEU A 185 7.73 3.41 1.38
CA LEU A 185 8.51 4.61 1.08
C LEU A 185 9.14 5.18 2.36
N PRO A 186 10.32 5.78 2.31
CA PRO A 186 10.80 6.64 3.38
C PRO A 186 9.83 7.81 3.56
N ILE A 187 9.98 8.56 4.66
CA ILE A 187 9.27 9.83 4.81
C ILE A 187 9.87 10.82 3.82
N CYS A 188 9.17 11.08 2.72
CA CYS A 188 9.59 11.93 1.60
C CYS A 188 8.36 12.56 0.94
N THR A 189 8.56 13.49 0.02
CA THR A 189 7.50 14.15 -0.73
C THR A 189 6.58 13.16 -1.45
N GLU A 190 7.12 12.07 -2.04
CA GLU A 190 6.30 11.04 -2.69
C GLU A 190 5.35 10.35 -1.69
N ALA A 191 5.84 9.97 -0.51
CA ALA A 191 5.01 9.35 0.52
C ALA A 191 3.90 10.28 1.02
N VAL A 192 4.22 11.57 1.21
CA VAL A 192 3.26 12.60 1.63
C VAL A 192 2.21 12.84 0.54
N GLY A 193 2.63 13.02 -0.70
CA GLY A 193 1.72 13.28 -1.82
C GLY A 193 0.76 12.12 -2.09
N LEU A 194 1.24 10.87 -2.07
CA LEU A 194 0.38 9.69 -2.23
C LEU A 194 -0.59 9.53 -1.05
N SER A 195 -0.16 9.79 0.19
CA SER A 195 -1.04 9.79 1.36
C SER A 195 -2.13 10.87 1.26
N LEU A 196 -1.77 12.05 0.79
CA LEU A 196 -2.70 13.16 0.58
C LEU A 196 -3.70 12.84 -0.54
N ALA A 197 -3.25 12.24 -1.65
CA ALA A 197 -4.10 11.83 -2.75
C ALA A 197 -5.14 10.78 -2.30
N GLU A 198 -4.75 9.80 -1.47
CA GLU A 198 -5.67 8.83 -0.85
C GLU A 198 -6.74 9.53 -0.01
N LEU A 199 -6.35 10.48 0.86
CA LEU A 199 -7.29 11.25 1.66
C LEU A 199 -8.24 12.11 0.82
N MET A 200 -7.74 12.74 -0.25
CA MET A 200 -8.57 13.52 -1.16
C MET A 200 -9.58 12.63 -1.89
N GLN A 201 -9.16 11.45 -2.33
CA GLN A 201 -10.02 10.46 -2.96
C GLN A 201 -11.12 9.98 -1.99
N GLU A 202 -10.78 9.66 -0.74
CA GLU A 202 -11.76 9.29 0.29
C GLU A 202 -12.76 10.42 0.60
N ALA A 203 -12.30 11.67 0.51
CA ALA A 203 -13.13 12.85 0.67
C ALA A 203 -13.98 13.18 -0.58
N GLY A 204 -13.90 12.40 -1.65
CA GLY A 204 -14.60 12.63 -2.92
C GLY A 204 -14.02 13.77 -3.76
N ARG A 205 -12.77 14.20 -3.47
CA ARG A 205 -12.04 15.26 -4.16
C ARG A 205 -11.10 14.64 -5.21
N ILE A 206 -11.66 13.87 -6.14
CA ILE A 206 -10.87 13.05 -7.07
C ILE A 206 -10.09 13.92 -8.06
N ASP A 207 -10.69 14.98 -8.56
CA ASP A 207 -10.01 15.95 -9.45
C ASP A 207 -8.77 16.58 -8.76
N ASP A 208 -8.90 16.94 -7.49
CA ASP A 208 -7.77 17.49 -6.73
C ASP A 208 -6.66 16.45 -6.54
N ALA A 209 -7.03 15.18 -6.30
CA ALA A 209 -6.07 14.09 -6.20
C ALA A 209 -5.33 13.83 -7.52
N ILE A 210 -6.05 13.87 -8.65
CA ILE A 210 -5.46 13.75 -9.99
C ILE A 210 -4.43 14.87 -10.21
N HIS A 211 -4.82 16.12 -10.01
CA HIS A 211 -3.92 17.27 -10.19
C HIS A 211 -2.68 17.19 -9.30
N LEU A 212 -2.87 16.74 -8.04
CA LEU A 212 -1.76 16.54 -7.12
C LEU A 212 -0.77 15.50 -7.67
N VAL A 213 -1.25 14.32 -8.06
CA VAL A 213 -0.37 13.21 -8.51
C VAL A 213 0.26 13.51 -9.87
N GLU A 214 -0.46 14.20 -10.79
CA GLU A 214 0.10 14.67 -12.07
C GLU A 214 1.28 15.64 -11.88
N GLY A 215 1.24 16.46 -10.80
CA GLY A 215 2.30 17.39 -10.46
C GLY A 215 3.52 16.75 -9.79
N MET A 216 3.44 15.47 -9.40
CA MET A 216 4.54 14.77 -8.73
C MET A 216 5.54 14.18 -9.72
N GLU A 217 6.74 13.85 -9.23
CA GLU A 217 7.73 13.10 -10.02
C GLU A 217 7.14 11.74 -10.46
N PRO A 218 7.26 11.37 -11.76
CA PRO A 218 6.72 10.10 -12.24
C PRO A 218 7.54 8.91 -11.73
N THR A 219 6.89 8.07 -10.92
CA THR A 219 7.41 6.82 -10.39
C THR A 219 6.43 5.68 -10.66
N GLY A 220 6.79 4.43 -10.35
CA GLY A 220 5.85 3.32 -10.42
C GLY A 220 4.66 3.49 -9.48
N SER A 221 4.89 4.10 -8.31
CA SER A 221 3.85 4.33 -7.29
C SER A 221 2.87 5.42 -7.72
N THR A 222 3.40 6.55 -8.21
CA THR A 222 2.56 7.64 -8.72
C THR A 222 1.78 7.22 -9.96
N ALA A 223 2.37 6.42 -10.85
CA ALA A 223 1.68 5.88 -12.02
C ALA A 223 0.51 4.95 -11.64
N VAL A 224 0.66 4.10 -10.62
CA VAL A 224 -0.43 3.22 -10.14
C VAL A 224 -1.56 4.07 -9.52
N SER A 225 -1.22 5.02 -8.64
CA SER A 225 -2.19 5.91 -8.02
C SER A 225 -2.97 6.71 -9.08
N LEU A 226 -2.26 7.30 -10.05
CA LEU A 226 -2.86 8.09 -11.12
C LEU A 226 -3.77 7.24 -12.03
N ALA A 227 -3.32 6.03 -12.40
CA ALA A 227 -4.15 5.12 -13.20
C ALA A 227 -5.44 4.73 -12.49
N GLU A 228 -5.40 4.52 -11.17
CA GLU A 228 -6.59 4.21 -10.38
C GLU A 228 -7.55 5.40 -10.33
N LEU A 229 -7.05 6.60 -10.11
CA LEU A 229 -7.84 7.83 -10.13
C LEU A 229 -8.51 8.07 -11.50
N TYR A 230 -7.77 7.90 -12.60
CA TYR A 230 -8.34 7.98 -13.95
C TYR A 230 -9.40 6.90 -14.23
N VAL A 231 -9.22 5.68 -13.72
CA VAL A 231 -10.22 4.62 -13.83
C VAL A 231 -11.50 4.98 -13.07
N LEU A 232 -11.38 5.62 -11.91
CA LEU A 232 -12.53 6.06 -11.12
C LEU A 232 -13.35 7.15 -11.81
N GLU A 233 -12.67 8.10 -12.48
CA GLU A 233 -13.32 9.17 -13.24
C GLU A 233 -13.75 8.75 -14.66
N GLY A 234 -13.33 7.57 -15.12
CA GLY A 234 -13.64 7.11 -16.46
C GLY A 234 -12.78 7.76 -17.55
N GLU A 235 -11.62 8.30 -17.17
CA GLU A 235 -10.66 8.95 -18.06
C GLU A 235 -9.83 7.91 -18.83
N TRP A 236 -10.51 7.10 -19.65
CA TRP A 236 -9.94 5.93 -20.33
C TRP A 236 -8.77 6.26 -21.24
N GLN A 237 -8.81 7.39 -21.91
CA GLN A 237 -7.73 7.83 -22.81
C GLN A 237 -6.45 8.14 -22.03
N GLN A 238 -6.58 8.72 -20.83
CA GLN A 238 -5.45 9.00 -19.96
C GLN A 238 -4.81 7.72 -19.46
N VAL A 239 -5.63 6.72 -19.05
CA VAL A 239 -5.11 5.39 -18.67
C VAL A 239 -4.34 4.73 -19.82
N ILE A 240 -4.86 4.79 -21.06
CA ILE A 240 -4.20 4.24 -22.23
C ILE A 240 -2.87 4.96 -22.50
N ALA A 241 -2.84 6.29 -22.44
CA ALA A 241 -1.65 7.10 -22.65
C ALA A 241 -0.59 6.83 -21.57
N LEU A 242 -0.99 6.83 -20.29
CA LEU A 242 -0.10 6.59 -19.13
C LEU A 242 0.58 5.21 -19.20
N THR A 243 -0.09 4.22 -19.78
CA THR A 243 0.38 2.83 -19.80
C THR A 243 0.99 2.42 -21.14
N ASP A 244 1.22 3.37 -22.06
CA ASP A 244 1.76 3.04 -23.38
C ASP A 244 3.21 2.56 -23.29
N GLY A 245 3.54 1.55 -24.08
CA GLY A 245 4.87 0.94 -24.11
C GLY A 245 5.25 0.14 -22.85
N LEU A 246 4.34 -0.02 -21.86
CA LEU A 246 4.64 -0.66 -20.59
C LEU A 246 4.86 -2.16 -20.74
N ALA A 247 5.89 -2.70 -20.07
CA ALA A 247 6.18 -4.12 -19.97
C ALA A 247 5.85 -4.66 -18.56
N ASN A 248 5.43 -5.92 -18.47
CA ASN A 248 5.12 -6.60 -17.20
C ASN A 248 6.40 -6.97 -16.45
N GLY A 249 6.94 -6.03 -15.66
CA GLY A 249 8.16 -6.20 -14.85
C GLY A 249 7.89 -6.65 -13.40
N ASP A 250 6.83 -6.14 -12.78
CA ASP A 250 6.45 -6.35 -11.39
C ASP A 250 4.92 -6.31 -11.19
N ASP A 251 4.44 -6.31 -9.95
CA ASP A 251 3.01 -6.28 -9.65
C ASP A 251 2.37 -4.93 -10.03
N ALA A 252 3.10 -3.82 -9.87
CA ALA A 252 2.63 -2.50 -10.25
C ALA A 252 2.39 -2.40 -11.77
N THR A 253 3.38 -2.79 -12.56
CA THR A 253 3.26 -2.79 -14.02
C THR A 253 2.24 -3.80 -14.55
N ALA A 254 2.08 -4.94 -13.89
CA ALA A 254 1.02 -5.90 -14.22
C ALA A 254 -0.39 -5.33 -13.93
N LEU A 255 -0.54 -4.58 -12.83
CA LEU A 255 -1.79 -3.90 -12.49
C LEU A 255 -2.10 -2.79 -13.51
N LEU A 256 -1.11 -1.97 -13.84
CA LEU A 256 -1.26 -0.94 -14.87
C LEU A 256 -1.70 -1.52 -16.23
N LEU A 257 -1.14 -2.66 -16.61
CA LEU A 257 -1.58 -3.39 -17.82
C LEU A 257 -3.02 -3.93 -17.69
N ALA A 258 -3.46 -4.31 -16.50
CA ALA A 258 -4.85 -4.69 -16.26
C ALA A 258 -5.78 -3.46 -16.39
N TYR A 259 -5.41 -2.31 -15.83
CA TYR A 259 -6.15 -1.05 -16.01
C TYR A 259 -6.19 -0.62 -17.48
N ARG A 260 -5.09 -0.77 -18.24
CA ARG A 260 -5.08 -0.56 -19.69
C ARG A 260 -6.14 -1.44 -20.39
N GLY A 261 -6.25 -2.70 -19.96
CA GLY A 261 -7.28 -3.61 -20.47
C GLY A 261 -8.69 -3.13 -20.18
N VAL A 262 -8.95 -2.65 -18.97
CA VAL A 262 -10.23 -2.03 -18.61
C VAL A 262 -10.49 -0.81 -19.50
N ALA A 263 -9.53 0.08 -19.63
CA ALA A 263 -9.66 1.30 -20.42
C ALA A 263 -9.96 1.01 -21.91
N PHE A 264 -9.29 0.03 -22.52
CA PHE A 264 -9.60 -0.39 -23.90
C PHE A 264 -11.01 -0.97 -24.02
N ARG A 265 -11.47 -1.77 -23.04
CA ARG A 265 -12.84 -2.28 -23.04
C ARG A 265 -13.85 -1.15 -23.01
N GLU A 266 -13.70 -0.21 -22.09
CA GLU A 266 -14.62 0.91 -21.93
C GLU A 266 -14.55 1.89 -23.12
N ALA A 267 -13.39 2.01 -23.78
CA ALA A 267 -13.23 2.73 -25.05
C ALA A 267 -13.80 1.96 -26.27
N GLY A 268 -14.40 0.79 -26.08
CA GLY A 268 -15.05 0.03 -27.16
C GLY A 268 -14.08 -0.76 -28.04
N VAL A 269 -12.86 -1.07 -27.56
CA VAL A 269 -11.82 -1.82 -28.28
C VAL A 269 -11.51 -3.14 -27.56
N PRO A 270 -12.47 -4.10 -27.51
CA PRO A 270 -12.32 -5.29 -26.66
C PRO A 270 -11.19 -6.22 -27.05
N ASP A 271 -10.78 -6.28 -28.32
CA ASP A 271 -9.66 -7.11 -28.74
C ASP A 271 -8.33 -6.56 -28.20
N ALA A 272 -8.12 -5.23 -28.17
CA ALA A 272 -6.98 -4.60 -27.54
C ALA A 272 -6.99 -4.82 -26.01
N ALA A 273 -8.19 -4.79 -25.39
CA ALA A 273 -8.36 -5.12 -23.98
C ALA A 273 -7.87 -6.54 -23.65
N LEU A 274 -8.24 -7.52 -24.48
CA LEU A 274 -7.80 -8.92 -24.29
C LEU A 274 -6.28 -9.07 -24.40
N GLU A 275 -5.63 -8.36 -25.30
CA GLU A 275 -4.15 -8.39 -25.40
C GLU A 275 -3.50 -7.72 -24.19
N ALA A 276 -4.04 -6.59 -23.67
CA ALA A 276 -3.54 -5.96 -22.47
C ALA A 276 -3.67 -6.89 -21.24
N PHE A 277 -4.81 -7.54 -21.05
CA PHE A 277 -4.96 -8.53 -19.98
C PHE A 277 -4.03 -9.74 -20.14
N LYS A 278 -3.79 -10.18 -21.38
CA LYS A 278 -2.82 -11.25 -21.65
C LYS A 278 -1.40 -10.83 -21.25
N MET A 279 -1.02 -9.57 -21.50
CA MET A 279 0.25 -9.02 -21.06
C MET A 279 0.33 -8.96 -19.54
N ALA A 280 -0.73 -8.48 -18.84
CA ALA A 280 -0.82 -8.45 -17.40
C ALA A 280 -0.66 -9.83 -16.75
N LEU A 281 -1.20 -10.88 -17.38
CA LEU A 281 -1.19 -12.27 -16.91
C LEU A 281 0.02 -13.08 -17.36
N ARG A 282 0.98 -12.47 -18.09
CA ARG A 282 2.12 -13.18 -18.66
C ARG A 282 3.04 -13.80 -17.61
N ALA A 283 3.17 -13.16 -16.45
CA ALA A 283 4.02 -13.63 -15.37
C ALA A 283 3.18 -14.26 -14.24
N PRO A 284 3.21 -15.60 -14.07
CA PRO A 284 2.41 -16.28 -13.05
C PRO A 284 2.89 -16.02 -11.61
N SER A 285 4.09 -15.46 -11.45
CA SER A 285 4.67 -15.06 -10.16
C SER A 285 4.09 -13.77 -9.56
N ARG A 286 3.22 -13.06 -10.29
CA ARG A 286 2.55 -11.86 -9.78
C ARG A 286 1.64 -12.18 -8.60
N SER A 287 1.35 -11.20 -7.75
CA SER A 287 0.46 -11.36 -6.60
C SER A 287 -0.89 -11.93 -7.03
N ALA A 288 -1.51 -12.71 -6.16
CA ALA A 288 -2.80 -13.32 -6.46
C ALA A 288 -3.87 -12.25 -6.76
N GLN A 289 -3.83 -11.13 -6.02
CA GLN A 289 -4.79 -10.05 -6.17
C GLN A 289 -4.72 -9.42 -7.57
N VAL A 290 -3.53 -9.07 -8.03
CA VAL A 290 -3.32 -8.49 -9.38
C VAL A 290 -3.76 -9.47 -10.46
N ARG A 291 -3.41 -10.76 -10.33
CA ARG A 291 -3.83 -11.78 -11.28
C ARG A 291 -5.34 -12.00 -11.28
N HIS A 292 -5.98 -12.00 -10.10
CA HIS A 292 -7.43 -12.15 -9.97
C HIS A 292 -8.17 -10.98 -10.62
N LEU A 293 -7.72 -9.74 -10.37
CA LEU A 293 -8.27 -8.57 -11.04
C LEU A 293 -8.21 -8.72 -12.57
N ALA A 294 -7.02 -9.01 -13.10
CA ALA A 294 -6.84 -9.16 -14.54
C ALA A 294 -7.68 -10.31 -15.14
N LEU A 295 -7.83 -11.44 -14.42
CA LEU A 295 -8.68 -12.57 -14.85
C LEU A 295 -10.16 -12.22 -14.83
N ILE A 296 -10.65 -11.53 -13.79
CA ILE A 296 -12.04 -11.09 -13.65
C ILE A 296 -12.39 -10.10 -14.76
N GLU A 297 -11.54 -9.09 -14.97
CA GLU A 297 -11.80 -8.07 -15.99
C GLU A 297 -11.71 -8.63 -17.41
N ARG A 298 -10.80 -9.58 -17.65
CA ARG A 298 -10.77 -10.33 -18.92
C ARG A 298 -12.02 -11.18 -19.10
N ALA A 299 -12.51 -11.82 -18.05
CA ALA A 299 -13.73 -12.63 -18.11
C ALA A 299 -14.95 -11.75 -18.43
N ARG A 300 -15.08 -10.56 -17.85
CA ARG A 300 -16.10 -9.57 -18.18
C ARG A 300 -16.04 -9.18 -19.67
N THR A 301 -14.84 -8.90 -20.16
CA THR A 301 -14.62 -8.57 -21.57
C THR A 301 -15.03 -9.72 -22.49
N LEU A 302 -14.61 -10.95 -22.17
CA LEU A 302 -14.99 -12.15 -22.93
C LEU A 302 -16.50 -12.40 -22.90
N ALA A 303 -17.16 -12.19 -21.76
CA ALA A 303 -18.60 -12.33 -21.62
C ALA A 303 -19.36 -11.32 -22.52
N ALA A 304 -18.94 -10.06 -22.50
CA ALA A 304 -19.50 -9.00 -23.35
C ALA A 304 -19.33 -9.30 -24.84
N MET A 305 -18.26 -10.00 -25.24
CA MET A 305 -18.03 -10.47 -26.61
C MET A 305 -18.79 -11.78 -26.94
N GLY A 306 -19.60 -12.31 -26.04
CA GLY A 306 -20.30 -13.60 -26.23
C GLY A 306 -19.40 -14.84 -26.05
N ARG A 307 -18.14 -14.68 -25.66
CA ARG A 307 -17.17 -15.78 -25.47
C ARG A 307 -17.31 -16.41 -24.09
N LYS A 308 -18.53 -16.85 -23.72
CA LYS A 308 -18.89 -17.36 -22.38
C LYS A 308 -17.98 -18.49 -21.89
N ALA A 309 -17.51 -19.40 -22.76
CA ALA A 309 -16.62 -20.49 -22.36
C ALA A 309 -15.24 -19.99 -21.87
N GLY A 310 -14.70 -18.94 -22.49
CA GLY A 310 -13.48 -18.29 -22.09
C GLY A 310 -13.63 -17.58 -20.73
N ALA A 311 -14.74 -16.83 -20.57
CA ALA A 311 -15.08 -16.16 -19.33
C ALA A 311 -15.20 -17.13 -18.15
N ARG A 312 -15.94 -18.24 -18.31
CA ARG A 312 -16.03 -19.29 -17.27
C ARG A 312 -14.68 -19.89 -16.89
N ARG A 313 -13.78 -20.07 -17.85
CA ARG A 313 -12.44 -20.59 -17.57
C ARG A 313 -11.64 -19.65 -16.70
N ASP A 314 -11.68 -18.35 -16.96
CA ASP A 314 -10.94 -17.35 -16.18
C ASP A 314 -11.53 -17.16 -14.78
N VAL A 315 -12.85 -17.11 -14.64
CA VAL A 315 -13.55 -17.13 -13.35
C VAL A 315 -13.19 -18.40 -12.56
N GLY A 316 -13.17 -19.56 -13.22
CA GLY A 316 -12.81 -20.82 -12.58
C GLY A 316 -11.39 -20.84 -12.02
N LYS A 317 -10.42 -20.15 -12.68
CA LYS A 317 -9.05 -19.99 -12.14
C LYS A 317 -9.02 -19.18 -10.85
N VAL A 318 -9.80 -18.09 -10.80
CA VAL A 318 -9.90 -17.26 -9.60
C VAL A 318 -10.50 -18.06 -8.45
N LEU A 319 -11.64 -18.75 -8.69
CA LEU A 319 -12.31 -19.56 -7.67
C LEU A 319 -11.48 -20.78 -7.21
N ALA A 320 -10.64 -21.32 -8.07
CA ALA A 320 -9.72 -22.39 -7.69
C ALA A 320 -8.62 -21.93 -6.72
N GLU A 321 -8.18 -20.67 -6.80
CA GLU A 321 -7.20 -20.09 -5.90
C GLU A 321 -7.84 -19.45 -4.66
N ASP A 322 -9.03 -18.83 -4.82
CA ASP A 322 -9.81 -18.16 -3.79
C ASP A 322 -11.29 -18.42 -4.01
N SER A 323 -11.79 -19.51 -3.42
CA SER A 323 -13.20 -19.90 -3.50
C SER A 323 -14.17 -18.93 -2.86
N THR A 324 -13.66 -17.98 -2.05
CA THR A 324 -14.46 -16.97 -1.33
C THR A 324 -14.51 -15.62 -2.05
N ASN A 325 -13.90 -15.50 -3.22
CA ASN A 325 -13.91 -14.27 -4.00
C ASN A 325 -15.34 -13.93 -4.48
N ALA A 326 -15.95 -12.96 -3.82
CA ALA A 326 -17.35 -12.59 -4.04
C ALA A 326 -17.60 -12.11 -5.48
N VAL A 327 -16.64 -11.39 -6.09
CA VAL A 327 -16.77 -10.89 -7.47
C VAL A 327 -16.75 -12.04 -8.47
N ALA A 328 -15.85 -13.00 -8.29
CA ALA A 328 -15.78 -14.18 -9.13
C ALA A 328 -17.02 -15.10 -8.97
N GLN A 329 -17.55 -15.24 -7.74
CA GLN A 329 -18.79 -15.98 -7.49
C GLN A 329 -19.97 -15.34 -8.23
N ALA A 330 -20.18 -14.02 -8.07
CA ALA A 330 -21.26 -13.30 -8.75
C ALA A 330 -21.15 -13.44 -10.28
N LEU A 331 -19.95 -13.26 -10.84
CA LEU A 331 -19.74 -13.41 -12.27
C LEU A 331 -19.95 -14.85 -12.75
N SER A 332 -19.64 -15.86 -11.93
CA SER A 332 -19.91 -17.27 -12.24
C SER A 332 -21.41 -17.56 -12.32
N GLU A 333 -22.20 -16.96 -11.43
CA GLU A 333 -23.67 -17.07 -11.45
C GLU A 333 -24.26 -16.42 -12.72
N GLU A 334 -23.85 -15.20 -13.03
CA GLU A 334 -24.26 -14.48 -14.26
C GLU A 334 -23.94 -15.27 -15.53
N LEU A 335 -22.77 -15.91 -15.60
CA LEU A 335 -22.36 -16.70 -16.75
C LEU A 335 -23.12 -18.03 -16.87
N SER A 336 -23.76 -18.48 -15.80
CA SER A 336 -24.51 -19.75 -15.78
C SER A 336 -25.98 -19.57 -16.18
N ALA A 337 -26.47 -18.35 -16.00
CA ALA A 337 -27.79 -17.93 -16.48
C ALA A 337 -27.79 -17.74 -18.00
#